data_b9340ca072cd6c1519d3b306ada9513a
#
_entry.id   b9340ca072cd6c1519d3b306ada9513a
#
_cell.length_a   1.000
_cell.length_b   1.000
_cell.length_c   1.000
_cell.angle_alpha   90.00
_cell.angle_beta   90.00
_cell.angle_gamma   90.00
#
_symmetry.space_group_name_H-M   'P 1'
#
loop_
_entity.id
_entity.type
_entity.pdbx_description
1 polymer ?
#
loop_
_entity_poly.entity_id
_entity_poly.type
_entity_poly.pdbx_seq_one_letter_code
_entity_poly.pdbx_strand_id
1 'polypeptide(L)'
;MASERAGLKVQAIGSPAADFALEDLAGATHHLGTEIAGRKAAVVVFWSGVCSHCNRYDEYLNSFADRHPDLPLLAVASRQQETPDMLRRTVTGRGLRFPILLDPGGAVARQWATEQTPRAFLLGGDLAIRYRGAIDNFQFPGTPDYEEYLEPAISDFLAGRPIAQPDMPSFGCAIQSVYYQLPNIL
;
A
#
# COMPACT_ATOMS: atom_id res chain seq x y z
N MET A 1 -20.95 26.75 16.74
CA MET A 1 -20.89 25.29 16.64
C MET A 1 -19.60 24.95 15.90
N ALA A 2 -18.57 24.54 16.64
CA ALA A 2 -17.26 24.18 16.08
C ALA A 2 -17.42 22.80 15.43
N SER A 3 -17.15 22.73 14.12
CA SER A 3 -17.07 21.47 13.37
C SER A 3 -15.89 20.67 13.92
N GLU A 4 -16.15 19.59 14.62
CA GLU A 4 -15.15 18.56 14.92
C GLU A 4 -14.64 17.97 13.60
N ARG A 5 -13.53 18.48 13.12
CA ARG A 5 -12.66 17.71 12.24
C ARG A 5 -12.08 16.60 13.13
N ALA A 6 -12.71 15.42 13.12
CA ALA A 6 -12.10 14.22 13.65
C ALA A 6 -10.76 14.07 12.95
N GLY A 7 -9.66 14.42 13.62
CA GLY A 7 -8.32 14.31 13.09
C GLY A 7 -8.08 12.84 12.76
N LEU A 8 -7.89 12.53 11.47
CA LEU A 8 -7.37 11.25 11.02
C LEU A 8 -6.11 10.97 11.86
N LYS A 9 -6.17 9.96 12.73
CA LYS A 9 -4.99 9.52 13.48
C LYS A 9 -3.97 9.05 12.44
N VAL A 10 -2.93 9.84 12.24
CA VAL A 10 -1.79 9.42 11.42
C VAL A 10 -1.30 8.10 11.99
N GLN A 11 -1.25 7.08 11.16
CA GLN A 11 -0.76 5.75 11.52
C GLN A 11 0.75 5.88 11.78
N ALA A 12 1.15 6.08 13.02
CA ALA A 12 2.54 6.33 13.38
C ALA A 12 3.38 5.06 13.33
N ILE A 13 4.68 5.20 13.08
CA ILE A 13 5.64 4.10 13.24
C ILE A 13 5.57 3.56 14.68
N GLY A 14 5.49 2.24 14.83
CA GLY A 14 5.33 1.54 16.10
C GLY A 14 3.89 1.42 16.60
N SER A 15 2.92 2.15 16.02
CA SER A 15 1.51 1.97 16.35
C SER A 15 0.89 0.78 15.62
N PRO A 16 -0.13 0.11 16.19
CA PRO A 16 -0.87 -0.92 15.46
C PRO A 16 -1.58 -0.32 14.24
N ALA A 17 -1.44 -0.99 13.10
CA ALA A 17 -2.23 -0.68 11.92
C ALA A 17 -3.71 -0.97 12.19
N ALA A 18 -4.61 -0.17 11.63
CA ALA A 18 -6.03 -0.48 11.67
C ALA A 18 -6.30 -1.78 10.90
N ASP A 19 -6.97 -2.73 11.53
CA ASP A 19 -7.35 -3.99 10.90
C ASP A 19 -8.39 -3.76 9.79
N PHE A 20 -8.44 -4.66 8.82
CA PHE A 20 -9.44 -4.63 7.75
C PHE A 20 -9.85 -6.05 7.33
N ALA A 21 -11.03 -6.14 6.73
CA ALA A 21 -11.51 -7.29 6.00
C ALA A 21 -11.92 -6.82 4.60
N LEU A 22 -11.22 -7.29 3.56
CA LEU A 22 -11.44 -6.90 2.18
C LEU A 22 -11.58 -8.14 1.29
N GLU A 23 -12.41 -8.05 0.27
CA GLU A 23 -12.52 -9.09 -0.76
C GLU A 23 -11.43 -8.90 -1.83
N ASP A 24 -10.92 -10.02 -2.34
CA ASP A 24 -10.09 -9.98 -3.54
C ASP A 24 -10.94 -10.02 -4.83
N LEU A 25 -10.29 -10.03 -5.98
CA LEU A 25 -10.95 -10.08 -7.28
C LEU A 25 -11.67 -11.40 -7.57
N ALA A 26 -11.41 -12.46 -6.80
CA ALA A 26 -12.09 -13.75 -6.88
C ALA A 26 -13.27 -13.85 -5.90
N GLY A 27 -13.43 -12.87 -4.99
CA GLY A 27 -14.49 -12.84 -3.98
C GLY A 27 -14.10 -13.52 -2.67
N ALA A 28 -12.83 -13.88 -2.47
CA ALA A 28 -12.35 -14.37 -1.19
C ALA A 28 -12.10 -13.20 -0.24
N THR A 29 -12.54 -13.34 1.02
CA THR A 29 -12.32 -12.32 2.04
C THR A 29 -10.98 -12.53 2.74
N HIS A 30 -10.17 -11.49 2.79
CA HIS A 30 -8.89 -11.42 3.46
C HIS A 30 -8.99 -10.54 4.71
N HIS A 31 -8.70 -11.10 5.86
CA HIS A 31 -8.60 -10.37 7.14
C HIS A 31 -7.14 -10.13 7.45
N LEU A 32 -6.72 -8.87 7.58
CA LEU A 32 -5.31 -8.51 7.81
C LEU A 32 -4.70 -9.29 8.99
N GLY A 33 -5.40 -9.33 10.13
CA GLY A 33 -4.94 -10.06 11.30
C GLY A 33 -4.74 -11.55 11.03
N THR A 34 -5.58 -12.17 10.19
CA THR A 34 -5.46 -13.59 9.81
C THR A 34 -4.29 -13.82 8.86
N GLU A 35 -4.09 -12.93 7.90
CA GLU A 35 -2.98 -13.01 6.93
C GLU A 35 -1.60 -12.92 7.62
N ILE A 36 -1.51 -12.15 8.70
CA ILE A 36 -0.27 -11.97 9.48
C ILE A 36 -0.10 -13.04 10.56
N ALA A 37 -1.17 -13.74 10.96
CA ALA A 37 -1.11 -14.68 12.07
C ALA A 37 0.01 -15.72 11.92
N GLY A 38 0.90 -15.79 12.92
CA GLY A 38 2.05 -16.71 12.93
C GLY A 38 3.20 -16.31 12.00
N ARG A 39 3.12 -15.15 11.33
CA ARG A 39 4.17 -14.60 10.48
C ARG A 39 5.02 -13.58 11.24
N LYS A 40 6.27 -13.41 10.82
CA LYS A 40 7.14 -12.36 11.39
C LYS A 40 6.71 -10.96 10.95
N ALA A 41 6.28 -10.85 9.70
CA ALA A 41 5.88 -9.59 9.09
C ALA A 41 4.93 -9.82 7.90
N ALA A 42 4.34 -8.73 7.42
CA ALA A 42 3.61 -8.65 6.16
C ALA A 42 3.84 -7.30 5.49
N VAL A 43 3.66 -7.25 4.18
CA VAL A 43 3.71 -6.01 3.40
C VAL A 43 2.32 -5.70 2.84
N VAL A 44 1.85 -4.48 3.08
CA VAL A 44 0.63 -3.93 2.48
C VAL A 44 1.02 -2.81 1.54
N VAL A 45 0.57 -2.86 0.30
CA VAL A 45 0.84 -1.81 -0.70
C VAL A 45 -0.48 -1.24 -1.20
N PHE A 46 -0.75 0.03 -0.93
CA PHE A 46 -1.82 0.74 -1.63
C PHE A 46 -1.40 0.94 -3.08
N TRP A 47 -2.18 0.35 -3.98
CA TRP A 47 -1.86 0.19 -5.38
C TRP A 47 -3.05 0.57 -6.27
N SER A 48 -2.81 0.84 -7.54
CA SER A 48 -3.86 1.17 -8.51
C SER A 48 -3.45 0.70 -9.91
N GLY A 49 -4.34 0.02 -10.58
CA GLY A 49 -4.12 -0.50 -11.94
C GLY A 49 -3.99 0.59 -13.00
N VAL A 50 -4.59 1.76 -12.78
CA VAL A 50 -4.52 2.91 -13.70
C VAL A 50 -3.43 3.92 -13.31
N CYS A 51 -2.71 3.69 -12.22
CA CYS A 51 -1.62 4.54 -11.80
C CYS A 51 -0.33 4.19 -12.54
N SER A 52 0.18 5.10 -13.37
CA SER A 52 1.45 4.90 -14.10
C SER A 52 2.63 4.69 -13.15
N HIS A 53 2.60 5.29 -11.97
CA HIS A 53 3.62 5.09 -10.94
C HIS A 53 3.59 3.67 -10.34
N CYS A 54 2.42 3.03 -10.29
CA CYS A 54 2.30 1.65 -9.84
C CYS A 54 2.83 0.64 -10.88
N ASN A 55 2.63 0.91 -12.18
CA ASN A 55 3.03 0.02 -13.26
C ASN A 55 4.52 -0.32 -13.23
N ARG A 56 5.34 0.61 -12.79
CA ARG A 56 6.79 0.44 -12.69
C ARG A 56 7.19 -0.66 -11.70
N TYR A 57 6.33 -1.00 -10.74
CA TYR A 57 6.59 -1.99 -9.70
C TYR A 57 5.94 -3.35 -9.97
N ASP A 58 5.34 -3.57 -11.14
CA ASP A 58 4.66 -4.84 -11.45
C ASP A 58 5.59 -6.05 -11.33
N GLU A 59 6.79 -5.97 -11.89
CA GLU A 59 7.77 -7.05 -11.80
C GLU A 59 8.27 -7.25 -10.37
N TYR A 60 8.53 -6.13 -9.67
CA TYR A 60 8.92 -6.16 -8.26
C TYR A 60 7.86 -6.84 -7.39
N LEU A 61 6.59 -6.48 -7.55
CA LEU A 61 5.49 -7.06 -6.79
C LEU A 61 5.20 -8.50 -7.21
N ASN A 62 5.28 -8.82 -8.49
CA ASN A 62 5.10 -10.18 -9.00
C ASN A 62 6.14 -11.16 -8.47
N SER A 63 7.38 -10.73 -8.30
CA SER A 63 8.48 -11.56 -7.79
C SER A 63 8.62 -11.49 -6.25
N PHE A 64 7.74 -10.75 -5.57
CA PHE A 64 7.85 -10.57 -4.12
C PHE A 64 7.78 -11.88 -3.34
N ALA A 65 6.82 -12.75 -3.67
CA ALA A 65 6.66 -14.05 -3.01
C ALA A 65 7.87 -14.98 -3.23
N ASP A 66 8.55 -14.87 -4.37
CA ASP A 66 9.76 -15.64 -4.66
C ASP A 66 10.94 -15.15 -3.79
N ARG A 67 11.03 -13.83 -3.54
CA ARG A 67 12.08 -13.25 -2.67
C ARG A 67 11.77 -13.39 -1.18
N HIS A 68 10.48 -13.34 -0.83
CA HIS A 68 10.01 -13.33 0.56
C HIS A 68 8.89 -14.35 0.78
N PRO A 69 9.17 -15.67 0.69
CA PRO A 69 8.11 -16.70 0.73
C PRO A 69 7.32 -16.73 2.05
N ASP A 70 7.91 -16.22 3.13
CA ASP A 70 7.30 -16.19 4.46
C ASP A 70 6.56 -14.88 4.77
N LEU A 71 6.62 -13.88 3.87
CA LEU A 71 5.96 -12.59 4.03
C LEU A 71 4.77 -12.47 3.08
N PRO A 72 3.53 -12.38 3.59
CA PRO A 72 2.39 -12.01 2.77
C PRO A 72 2.57 -10.62 2.16
N LEU A 73 2.20 -10.48 0.89
CA LEU A 73 2.05 -9.21 0.19
C LEU A 73 0.56 -9.02 -0.12
N LEU A 74 -0.01 -7.91 0.32
CA LEU A 74 -1.41 -7.54 0.05
C LEU A 74 -1.44 -6.20 -0.68
N ALA A 75 -1.86 -6.19 -1.94
CA ALA A 75 -2.09 -4.95 -2.67
C ALA A 75 -3.53 -4.48 -2.47
N VAL A 76 -3.73 -3.24 -2.01
CA VAL A 76 -5.05 -2.67 -1.72
C VAL A 76 -5.40 -1.63 -2.78
N ALA A 77 -6.46 -1.91 -3.54
CA ALA A 77 -6.97 -1.04 -4.59
C ALA A 77 -8.08 -0.13 -4.03
N SER A 78 -7.70 1.10 -3.69
CA SER A 78 -8.57 2.07 -3.00
C SER A 78 -9.06 3.21 -3.90
N ARG A 79 -8.64 3.25 -5.17
CA ARG A 79 -8.97 4.38 -6.05
C ARG A 79 -10.43 4.34 -6.47
N GLN A 80 -11.15 5.44 -6.26
CA GLN A 80 -12.60 5.55 -6.45
C GLN A 80 -13.11 5.19 -7.85
N GLN A 81 -12.27 5.38 -8.87
CA GLN A 81 -12.67 5.19 -10.28
C GLN A 81 -12.32 3.82 -10.82
N GLU A 82 -11.71 2.94 -10.03
CA GLU A 82 -11.36 1.59 -10.45
C GLU A 82 -12.47 0.61 -10.09
N THR A 83 -13.09 0.05 -11.10
CA THR A 83 -14.07 -1.01 -10.91
C THR A 83 -13.38 -2.38 -10.85
N PRO A 84 -13.99 -3.40 -10.20
CA PRO A 84 -13.44 -4.76 -10.21
C PRO A 84 -13.17 -5.30 -11.61
N ASP A 85 -14.00 -4.96 -12.60
CA ASP A 85 -13.79 -5.40 -13.99
C ASP A 85 -12.61 -4.71 -14.67
N MET A 86 -12.36 -3.44 -14.36
CA MET A 86 -11.14 -2.75 -14.81
C MET A 86 -9.90 -3.42 -14.21
N LEU A 87 -9.93 -3.72 -12.91
CA LEU A 87 -8.83 -4.39 -12.22
C LEU A 87 -8.58 -5.79 -12.77
N ARG A 88 -9.64 -6.61 -13.03
CA ARG A 88 -9.48 -7.94 -13.65
C ARG A 88 -8.82 -7.85 -15.02
N ARG A 89 -9.23 -6.89 -15.86
CA ARG A 89 -8.58 -6.67 -17.17
C ARG A 89 -7.12 -6.26 -17.02
N THR A 90 -6.80 -5.40 -16.05
CA THR A 90 -5.43 -4.99 -15.75
C THR A 90 -4.59 -6.17 -15.29
N VAL A 91 -5.09 -6.98 -14.37
CA VAL A 91 -4.42 -8.19 -13.87
C VAL A 91 -4.08 -9.13 -15.02
N THR A 92 -5.07 -9.44 -15.88
CA THR A 92 -4.88 -10.32 -17.03
C THR A 92 -3.92 -9.72 -18.05
N GLY A 93 -4.11 -8.46 -18.41
CA GLY A 93 -3.33 -7.79 -19.46
C GLY A 93 -1.87 -7.54 -19.08
N ARG A 94 -1.57 -7.40 -17.79
CA ARG A 94 -0.22 -7.16 -17.26
C ARG A 94 0.41 -8.40 -16.61
N GLY A 95 -0.31 -9.53 -16.55
CA GLY A 95 0.20 -10.77 -15.94
C GLY A 95 0.51 -10.62 -14.44
N LEU A 96 -0.33 -9.88 -13.70
CA LEU A 96 -0.12 -9.66 -12.27
C LEU A 96 -0.48 -10.93 -11.49
N ARG A 97 0.37 -11.31 -10.52
CA ARG A 97 0.25 -12.56 -9.75
C ARG A 97 0.07 -12.34 -8.24
N PHE A 98 0.20 -11.12 -7.77
CA PHE A 98 -0.03 -10.78 -6.36
C PHE A 98 -1.51 -10.54 -6.07
N PRO A 99 -2.00 -10.82 -4.84
CA PRO A 99 -3.39 -10.59 -4.48
C PRO A 99 -3.74 -9.11 -4.48
N ILE A 100 -4.88 -8.76 -5.08
CA ILE A 100 -5.41 -7.40 -5.13
C ILE A 100 -6.73 -7.40 -4.38
N LEU A 101 -6.76 -6.65 -3.28
CA LEU A 101 -7.89 -6.48 -2.38
C LEU A 101 -8.67 -5.22 -2.75
N LEU A 102 -9.97 -5.31 -2.74
CA LEU A 102 -10.87 -4.22 -3.11
C LEU A 102 -11.20 -3.38 -1.88
N ASP A 103 -10.87 -2.09 -1.92
CA ASP A 103 -11.25 -1.09 -0.91
C ASP A 103 -12.21 -0.08 -1.52
N PRO A 104 -13.50 -0.44 -1.72
CA PRO A 104 -14.49 0.41 -2.37
C PRO A 104 -14.70 1.69 -1.57
N GLY A 105 -14.56 2.83 -2.25
CA GLY A 105 -14.65 4.15 -1.64
C GLY A 105 -13.44 4.56 -0.80
N GLY A 106 -12.37 3.76 -0.73
CA GLY A 106 -11.13 4.11 -0.05
C GLY A 106 -11.25 4.22 1.47
N ALA A 107 -12.06 3.37 2.11
CA ALA A 107 -12.28 3.41 3.55
C ALA A 107 -11.01 3.03 4.32
N VAL A 108 -10.33 1.96 3.88
CA VAL A 108 -9.06 1.51 4.47
C VAL A 108 -7.96 2.52 4.21
N ALA A 109 -7.86 3.06 2.98
CA ALA A 109 -6.90 4.11 2.66
C ALA A 109 -7.04 5.31 3.59
N ARG A 110 -8.28 5.77 3.88
CA ARG A 110 -8.53 6.86 4.85
C ARG A 110 -8.11 6.48 6.27
N GLN A 111 -8.45 5.28 6.73
CA GLN A 111 -8.02 4.80 8.06
C GLN A 111 -6.51 4.77 8.20
N TRP A 112 -5.79 4.45 7.11
CA TRP A 112 -4.34 4.38 7.06
C TRP A 112 -3.67 5.71 6.68
N ALA A 113 -4.43 6.80 6.63
CA ALA A 113 -3.98 8.13 6.22
C ALA A 113 -3.15 8.08 4.93
N THR A 114 -3.62 7.30 3.95
CA THR A 114 -2.96 7.09 2.67
C THR A 114 -3.73 7.79 1.57
N GLU A 115 -3.09 8.74 0.91
CA GLU A 115 -3.70 9.61 -0.10
C GLU A 115 -3.18 9.33 -1.52
N GLN A 116 -2.10 8.55 -1.65
CA GLN A 116 -1.40 8.32 -2.91
C GLN A 116 -1.09 6.83 -3.13
N THR A 117 -0.91 6.43 -4.38
CA THR A 117 -0.43 5.11 -4.80
C THR A 117 0.77 5.26 -5.74
N PRO A 118 1.81 4.38 -5.64
CA PRO A 118 1.97 3.34 -4.64
C PRO A 118 2.42 3.88 -3.28
N ARG A 119 1.96 3.26 -2.19
CA ARG A 119 2.47 3.48 -0.85
C ARG A 119 2.57 2.15 -0.12
N ALA A 120 3.74 1.84 0.40
CA ALA A 120 4.03 0.58 1.07
C ALA A 120 4.04 0.73 2.60
N PHE A 121 3.62 -0.33 3.29
CA PHE A 121 3.71 -0.50 4.73
C PHE A 121 4.33 -1.86 5.02
N LEU A 122 5.32 -1.91 5.91
CA LEU A 122 5.78 -3.14 6.55
C LEU A 122 5.18 -3.23 7.93
N LEU A 123 4.48 -4.32 8.22
CA LEU A 123 3.87 -4.60 9.51
C LEU A 123 4.64 -5.73 10.19
N GLY A 124 4.86 -5.61 11.49
CA GLY A 124 5.30 -6.74 12.30
C GLY A 124 4.16 -7.74 12.56
N GLY A 125 4.48 -8.94 13.03
CA GLY A 125 3.49 -9.97 13.40
C GLY A 125 2.50 -9.53 14.50
N ASP A 126 2.81 -8.45 15.19
CA ASP A 126 1.97 -7.75 16.17
C ASP A 126 1.09 -6.64 15.55
N LEU A 127 1.02 -6.57 14.23
CA LEU A 127 0.35 -5.54 13.44
C LEU A 127 0.96 -4.13 13.57
N ALA A 128 2.03 -3.94 14.32
CA ALA A 128 2.65 -2.63 14.45
C ALA A 128 3.37 -2.22 13.15
N ILE A 129 3.17 -0.96 12.74
CA ILE A 129 3.81 -0.38 11.55
C ILE A 129 5.31 -0.24 11.82
N ARG A 130 6.13 -0.92 11.02
CA ARG A 130 7.60 -0.89 11.09
C ARG A 130 8.20 0.02 10.04
N TYR A 131 7.56 0.09 8.88
CA TYR A 131 7.92 0.98 7.79
C TYR A 131 6.64 1.50 7.11
N ARG A 132 6.70 2.72 6.60
CA ARG A 132 5.72 3.26 5.66
C ARG A 132 6.39 4.22 4.68
N GLY A 133 6.00 4.18 3.42
CA GLY A 133 6.55 5.12 2.42
C GLY A 133 6.59 4.56 1.01
N ALA A 134 7.51 5.10 0.21
CA ALA A 134 7.78 4.65 -1.14
C ALA A 134 8.50 3.28 -1.14
N ILE A 135 8.47 2.57 -2.26
CA ILE A 135 9.23 1.33 -2.46
C ILE A 135 10.72 1.67 -2.68
N ASP A 136 10.98 2.72 -3.44
CA ASP A 136 12.30 3.26 -3.73
C ASP A 136 12.25 4.80 -3.87
N ASN A 137 13.38 5.43 -4.22
CA ASN A 137 13.46 6.87 -4.44
C ASN A 137 12.97 7.33 -5.83
N PHE A 138 12.28 6.46 -6.55
CA PHE A 138 11.71 6.74 -7.86
C PHE A 138 12.72 6.98 -8.99
N GLN A 139 14.00 6.75 -8.74
CA GLN A 139 15.03 6.73 -9.80
C GLN A 139 15.01 5.39 -10.55
N PHE A 140 15.73 5.30 -11.65
CA PHE A 140 15.82 4.04 -12.39
C PHE A 140 16.84 3.10 -11.75
N PRO A 141 16.51 1.81 -11.56
CA PRO A 141 17.48 0.82 -11.12
C PRO A 141 18.74 0.83 -11.98
N GLY A 142 19.91 0.82 -11.32
CA GLY A 142 21.20 0.87 -12.01
C GLY A 142 21.75 2.27 -12.25
N THR A 143 21.02 3.35 -11.92
CA THR A 143 21.61 4.70 -11.88
C THR A 143 22.35 4.93 -10.56
N PRO A 144 23.37 5.80 -10.52
CA PRO A 144 24.14 6.06 -9.29
C PRO A 144 23.30 6.57 -8.12
N ASP A 145 22.19 7.23 -8.42
CA ASP A 145 21.31 7.85 -7.41
C ASP A 145 20.12 6.94 -7.03
N TYR A 146 20.08 5.68 -7.54
CA TYR A 146 19.01 4.75 -7.17
C TYR A 146 19.16 4.28 -5.74
N GLU A 147 18.08 4.38 -4.97
CA GLU A 147 18.02 3.97 -3.56
C GLU A 147 16.72 3.21 -3.29
N GLU A 148 16.85 2.03 -2.73
CA GLU A 148 15.73 1.21 -2.26
C GLU A 148 15.38 1.60 -0.84
N TYR A 149 14.07 1.58 -0.50
CA TYR A 149 13.59 1.89 0.84
C TYR A 149 12.90 0.69 1.50
N LEU A 150 12.02 0.01 0.78
CA LEU A 150 11.23 -1.08 1.34
C LEU A 150 12.09 -2.34 1.60
N GLU A 151 12.95 -2.74 0.65
CA GLU A 151 13.78 -3.94 0.80
C GLU A 151 14.78 -3.85 1.98
N PRO A 152 15.53 -2.75 2.15
CA PRO A 152 16.34 -2.56 3.34
C PRO A 152 15.54 -2.59 4.65
N ALA A 153 14.33 -1.99 4.65
CA ALA A 153 13.46 -2.02 5.83
C ALA A 153 13.01 -3.44 6.19
N ILE A 154 12.65 -4.25 5.19
CA ILE A 154 12.31 -5.68 5.38
C ILE A 154 13.53 -6.43 5.94
N SER A 155 14.69 -6.27 5.32
CA SER A 155 15.93 -6.94 5.71
C SER A 155 16.33 -6.61 7.15
N ASP A 156 16.29 -5.33 7.53
CA ASP A 156 16.63 -4.87 8.87
C ASP A 156 15.66 -5.43 9.90
N PHE A 157 14.35 -5.35 9.62
CA PHE A 157 13.33 -5.85 10.53
C PHE A 157 13.46 -7.37 10.77
N LEU A 158 13.61 -8.16 9.71
CA LEU A 158 13.73 -9.61 9.80
C LEU A 158 15.01 -10.04 10.54
N ALA A 159 16.07 -9.24 10.43
CA ALA A 159 17.33 -9.45 11.14
C ALA A 159 17.32 -8.90 12.59
N GLY A 160 16.21 -8.30 13.05
CA GLY A 160 16.11 -7.70 14.38
C GLY A 160 16.93 -6.41 14.54
N ARG A 161 17.29 -5.76 13.43
CA ARG A 161 17.99 -4.47 13.44
C ARG A 161 17.02 -3.31 13.41
N PRO A 162 17.38 -2.13 13.92
CA PRO A 162 16.61 -0.91 13.71
C PRO A 162 16.53 -0.57 12.21
N ILE A 163 15.34 -0.21 11.75
CA ILE A 163 15.14 0.28 10.38
C ILE A 163 15.68 1.70 10.31
N ALA A 164 16.64 1.94 9.42
CA ALA A 164 17.32 3.24 9.31
C ALA A 164 16.37 4.36 8.86
N GLN A 165 15.47 4.08 7.93
CA GLN A 165 14.52 5.04 7.36
C GLN A 165 13.09 4.47 7.44
N PRO A 166 12.44 4.50 8.62
CA PRO A 166 11.15 3.84 8.81
C PRO A 166 9.96 4.60 8.22
N ASP A 167 10.09 5.90 7.93
CA ASP A 167 9.03 6.77 7.42
C ASP A 167 9.55 7.60 6.25
N MET A 168 9.17 7.22 5.04
CA MET A 168 9.63 7.85 3.82
C MET A 168 8.47 8.52 3.06
N PRO A 169 8.71 9.64 2.38
CA PRO A 169 7.71 10.21 1.49
C PRO A 169 7.37 9.23 0.36
N SER A 170 6.15 9.30 -0.16
CA SER A 170 5.74 8.57 -1.36
C SER A 170 5.25 9.56 -2.41
N PHE A 171 5.51 9.24 -3.68
CA PHE A 171 5.02 10.00 -4.83
C PHE A 171 4.13 9.10 -5.66
N GLY A 172 3.06 9.67 -6.25
CA GLY A 172 2.19 8.87 -7.08
C GLY A 172 0.85 9.51 -7.37
N CYS A 173 -0.09 8.68 -7.82
CA CYS A 173 -1.43 9.10 -8.18
C CYS A 173 -2.31 9.22 -6.94
N ALA A 174 -3.12 10.28 -6.87
CA ALA A 174 -4.08 10.45 -5.79
C ALA A 174 -5.12 9.32 -5.78
N ILE A 175 -5.45 8.82 -4.61
CA ILE A 175 -6.50 7.81 -4.40
C ILE A 175 -7.88 8.42 -4.62
N GLN A 176 -8.10 9.62 -4.08
CA GLN A 176 -9.34 10.37 -4.27
C GLN A 176 -9.11 11.54 -5.21
N SER A 177 -9.97 11.69 -6.21
CA SER A 177 -9.98 12.90 -7.02
C SER A 177 -10.61 14.03 -6.20
N VAL A 178 -9.83 15.02 -5.85
CA VAL A 178 -10.36 16.26 -5.26
C VAL A 178 -10.99 17.05 -6.39
N TYR A 179 -12.31 16.95 -6.55
CA TYR A 179 -13.03 17.91 -7.40
C TYR A 179 -13.11 19.22 -6.64
N TYR A 180 -12.36 20.23 -7.05
CA TYR A 180 -12.65 21.61 -6.69
C TYR A 180 -14.00 21.97 -7.31
N GLN A 181 -15.05 21.97 -6.50
CA GLN A 181 -16.25 22.71 -6.87
C GLN A 181 -15.87 24.18 -6.80
N LEU A 182 -15.63 24.78 -7.98
CA LEU A 182 -15.54 26.23 -8.07
C LEU A 182 -16.87 26.79 -7.53
N PRO A 183 -16.84 27.74 -6.58
CA PRO A 183 -18.07 28.38 -6.15
C PRO A 183 -18.72 28.99 -7.39
N ASN A 184 -20.02 28.73 -7.58
CA ASN A 184 -20.82 29.41 -8.60
C ASN A 184 -20.75 30.90 -8.29
N ILE A 185 -19.91 31.61 -9.02
CA ILE A 185 -19.92 33.08 -9.06
C ILE A 185 -20.94 33.44 -10.11
N LEU A 186 -22.21 33.62 -9.68
CA LEU A 186 -23.23 34.37 -10.38
C LEU A 186 -23.35 35.74 -9.74
#